data_f856617d08139ea07b367868ce3f36c7
#
_entry.id   f856617d08139ea07b367868ce3f36c7
#
_cell.length_a   1.000
_cell.length_b   1.000
_cell.length_c   1.000
_cell.angle_alpha   90.00
_cell.angle_beta   90.00
_cell.angle_gamma   90.00
#
_symmetry.space_group_name_H-M   'P 1'
#
loop_
_entity.id
_entity.type
_entity.pdbx_description
1 polymer ?
#
loop_
_entity_poly.entity_id
_entity_poly.type
_entity_poly.pdbx_seq_one_letter_code
_entity_poly.pdbx_strand_id
1 'polypeptide(L)'
;LNGLVFFAPVALLVRTLAGVSEHIFFLLQALLSGVIFLGEIPTGFITDKIGYRKSLIWAQVLLFGARSLLLAAFVSRSLALFVVEAVVEGIAVCFTSGTGSAYLYALYGENGYLAKTAHAGNFGTAGFIISTVAYAGIYKISGMEGLLITTVVANAAAFACSFFLRS
;
A
#
# COMPACT_ATOMS: atom_id res chain seq x y z
N LEU A 1 5.77 -8.14 -3.19
CA LEU A 1 5.85 -6.90 -4.00
C LEU A 1 5.33 -5.67 -3.24
N ASN A 2 4.32 -5.80 -2.37
CA ASN A 2 3.79 -4.67 -1.58
C ASN A 2 4.84 -3.99 -0.66
N GLY A 3 5.95 -4.64 -0.37
CA GLY A 3 7.09 -4.04 0.33
C GLY A 3 7.91 -3.05 -0.51
N LEU A 4 7.72 -3.02 -1.84
CA LEU A 4 8.43 -2.11 -2.74
C LEU A 4 7.74 -0.73 -2.78
N VAL A 5 7.90 0.02 -1.70
CA VAL A 5 7.34 1.37 -1.55
C VAL A 5 8.50 2.36 -1.50
N PHE A 6 8.94 2.81 -2.67
CA PHE A 6 10.17 3.62 -2.82
C PHE A 6 10.09 5.00 -2.17
N PHE A 7 8.89 5.55 -1.96
CA PHE A 7 8.72 6.85 -1.32
C PHE A 7 8.51 6.77 0.21
N ALA A 8 8.31 5.58 0.79
CA ALA A 8 7.98 5.44 2.21
C ALA A 8 8.97 6.14 3.15
N PRO A 9 10.31 6.04 2.93
CA PRO A 9 11.28 6.74 3.77
C PRO A 9 11.19 8.26 3.68
N VAL A 10 10.57 8.77 2.63
CA VAL A 10 10.49 10.21 2.30
C VAL A 10 9.05 10.69 2.10
N ALA A 11 8.09 10.01 2.70
CA ALA A 11 6.67 10.32 2.55
C ALA A 11 6.31 11.78 2.90
N LEU A 12 6.96 12.34 3.91
CA LEU A 12 6.85 13.76 4.25
C LEU A 12 7.43 14.65 3.14
N LEU A 13 8.63 14.31 2.62
CA LEU A 13 9.30 15.07 1.58
C LEU A 13 8.48 15.11 0.28
N VAL A 14 7.82 14.02 -0.10
CA VAL A 14 6.90 13.99 -1.26
C VAL A 14 5.84 15.08 -1.13
N ARG A 15 5.22 15.19 0.03
CA ARG A 15 4.12 16.14 0.26
C ARG A 15 4.62 17.57 0.40
N THR A 16 5.75 17.78 1.07
CA THR A 16 6.34 19.13 1.20
C THR A 16 6.84 19.69 -0.13
N LEU A 17 7.41 18.87 -0.99
CA LEU A 17 7.79 19.26 -2.35
C LEU A 17 6.56 19.61 -3.22
N ALA A 18 5.41 19.00 -2.96
CA ALA A 18 4.14 19.36 -3.60
C ALA A 18 3.48 20.64 -2.99
N GLY A 19 4.10 21.25 -1.98
CA GLY A 19 3.59 22.47 -1.34
C GLY A 19 2.66 22.22 -0.14
N VAL A 20 2.56 20.97 0.34
CA VAL A 20 1.79 20.60 1.53
C VAL A 20 2.64 20.86 2.78
N SER A 21 2.12 21.60 3.76
CA SER A 21 2.82 21.85 5.01
C SER A 21 2.94 20.58 5.87
N GLU A 22 3.94 20.52 6.74
CA GLU A 22 4.14 19.40 7.68
C GLU A 22 2.90 19.17 8.56
N HIS A 23 2.25 20.24 9.01
CA HIS A 23 1.03 20.13 9.80
C HIS A 23 -0.09 19.41 9.03
N ILE A 24 -0.30 19.75 7.77
CA ILE A 24 -1.30 19.09 6.90
C ILE A 24 -0.89 17.64 6.63
N PHE A 25 0.40 17.34 6.47
CA PHE A 25 0.88 15.96 6.36
C PHE A 25 0.43 15.12 7.56
N PHE A 26 0.61 15.59 8.80
CA PHE A 26 0.18 14.85 9.98
C PHE A 26 -1.35 14.71 10.07
N LEU A 27 -2.11 15.71 9.59
CA LEU A 27 -3.57 15.57 9.49
C LEU A 27 -3.99 14.52 8.46
N LEU A 28 -3.29 14.41 7.33
CA LEU A 28 -3.51 13.33 6.34
C LEU A 28 -3.20 11.96 6.94
N GLN A 29 -2.15 11.83 7.75
CA GLN A 29 -1.83 10.59 8.46
C GLN A 29 -2.88 10.24 9.52
N ALA A 30 -3.39 11.24 10.23
CA ALA A 30 -4.50 11.05 11.17
C ALA A 30 -5.79 10.62 10.44
N LEU A 31 -6.09 11.22 9.29
CA LEU A 31 -7.20 10.82 8.44
C LEU A 31 -7.06 9.36 7.97
N LEU A 32 -5.89 8.98 7.43
CA LEU A 32 -5.58 7.61 7.03
C LEU A 32 -5.82 6.63 8.19
N SER A 33 -5.27 6.93 9.37
CA SER A 33 -5.44 6.09 10.56
C SER A 33 -6.90 6.00 11.01
N GLY A 34 -7.65 7.09 10.93
CA GLY A 34 -9.08 7.13 11.21
C GLY A 34 -9.89 6.26 10.26
N VAL A 35 -9.57 6.32 8.95
CA VAL A 35 -10.20 5.47 7.93
C VAL A 35 -9.91 4.00 8.22
N ILE A 36 -8.66 3.65 8.57
CA ILE A 36 -8.30 2.27 8.93
C ILE A 36 -9.11 1.82 10.15
N PHE A 37 -9.12 2.61 11.22
CA PHE A 37 -9.82 2.28 12.46
C PHE A 37 -11.31 2.04 12.24
N LEU A 38 -11.98 2.90 11.48
CA LEU A 38 -13.41 2.78 11.18
C LEU A 38 -13.71 1.70 10.13
N GLY A 39 -12.77 1.47 9.23
CA GLY A 39 -12.95 0.56 8.09
C GLY A 39 -12.67 -0.91 8.40
N GLU A 40 -11.90 -1.24 9.45
CA GLU A 40 -11.53 -2.63 9.74
C GLU A 40 -12.73 -3.56 9.96
N ILE A 41 -13.75 -3.12 10.70
CA ILE A 41 -14.95 -3.93 10.96
C ILE A 41 -15.79 -4.13 9.69
N PRO A 42 -16.18 -3.08 8.94
CA PRO A 42 -16.91 -3.24 7.69
C PRO A 42 -16.18 -4.09 6.64
N THR A 43 -14.88 -3.89 6.46
CA THR A 43 -14.10 -4.65 5.48
C THR A 43 -13.91 -6.10 5.87
N GLY A 44 -13.78 -6.42 7.16
CA GLY A 44 -13.80 -7.78 7.67
C GLY A 44 -15.10 -8.50 7.29
N PHE A 45 -16.24 -7.87 7.56
CA PHE A 45 -17.55 -8.42 7.18
C PHE A 45 -17.73 -8.61 5.66
N ILE A 46 -17.21 -7.67 4.85
CA ILE A 46 -17.20 -7.81 3.39
C ILE A 46 -16.32 -9.01 2.99
N THR A 47 -15.13 -9.13 3.58
CA THR A 47 -14.19 -10.22 3.33
C THR A 47 -14.80 -11.60 3.61
N ASP A 48 -15.54 -11.73 4.71
CA ASP A 48 -16.23 -12.97 5.06
C ASP A 48 -17.28 -13.37 4.00
N LYS A 49 -17.93 -12.38 3.37
CA LYS A 49 -18.92 -12.63 2.30
C LYS A 49 -18.33 -12.94 0.94
N ILE A 50 -17.29 -12.21 0.52
CA ILE A 50 -16.72 -12.34 -0.85
C ILE A 50 -15.55 -13.33 -0.92
N GLY A 51 -14.98 -13.68 0.24
CA GLY A 51 -13.85 -14.58 0.39
C GLY A 51 -12.48 -13.88 0.32
N TYR A 52 -11.50 -14.48 0.96
CA TYR A 52 -10.15 -13.91 1.16
C TYR A 52 -9.44 -13.55 -0.15
N ARG A 53 -9.49 -14.42 -1.16
CA ARG A 53 -8.84 -14.18 -2.45
C ARG A 53 -9.36 -12.92 -3.13
N LYS A 54 -10.68 -12.76 -3.20
CA LYS A 54 -11.29 -11.59 -3.85
C LYS A 54 -10.98 -10.32 -3.07
N SER A 55 -11.02 -10.37 -1.75
CA SER A 55 -10.65 -9.24 -0.88
C SER A 55 -9.21 -8.80 -1.13
N LEU A 56 -8.25 -9.73 -1.23
CA LEU A 56 -6.85 -9.41 -1.54
C LEU A 56 -6.69 -8.80 -2.94
N ILE A 57 -7.46 -9.25 -3.94
CA ILE A 57 -7.45 -8.64 -5.28
C ILE A 57 -8.00 -7.21 -5.20
N TRP A 58 -9.12 -6.98 -4.52
CA TRP A 58 -9.66 -5.63 -4.31
C TRP A 58 -8.68 -4.72 -3.58
N ALA A 59 -8.00 -5.22 -2.56
CA ALA A 59 -6.94 -4.48 -1.89
C ALA A 59 -5.84 -4.03 -2.86
N GLN A 60 -5.42 -4.90 -3.80
CA GLN A 60 -4.40 -4.54 -4.80
C GLN A 60 -4.91 -3.49 -5.81
N VAL A 61 -6.19 -3.57 -6.23
CA VAL A 61 -6.81 -2.53 -7.07
C VAL A 61 -6.78 -1.18 -6.36
N LEU A 62 -7.19 -1.14 -5.10
CA LEU A 62 -7.23 0.08 -4.30
C LEU A 62 -5.81 0.62 -4.04
N LEU A 63 -4.83 -0.23 -3.72
CA LEU A 63 -3.43 0.19 -3.53
C LEU A 63 -2.85 0.77 -4.82
N PHE A 64 -3.09 0.14 -5.97
CA PHE A 64 -2.67 0.68 -7.26
C PHE A 64 -3.33 2.04 -7.54
N GLY A 65 -4.63 2.16 -7.25
CA GLY A 65 -5.35 3.43 -7.36
C GLY A 65 -4.80 4.50 -6.43
N ALA A 66 -4.52 4.17 -5.16
CA ALA A 66 -3.91 5.09 -4.20
C ALA A 66 -2.53 5.58 -4.66
N ARG A 67 -1.67 4.71 -5.20
CA ARG A 67 -0.35 5.11 -5.72
C ARG A 67 -0.46 5.99 -6.96
N SER A 68 -1.43 5.72 -7.83
CA SER A 68 -1.73 6.56 -8.99
C SER A 68 -2.27 7.93 -8.57
N LEU A 69 -3.14 7.98 -7.57
CA LEU A 69 -3.63 9.22 -6.97
C LEU A 69 -2.51 10.03 -6.31
N LEU A 70 -1.58 9.38 -5.60
CA LEU A 70 -0.42 10.03 -5.02
C LEU A 70 0.44 10.73 -6.07
N LEU A 71 0.72 10.05 -7.19
CA LEU A 71 1.44 10.63 -8.31
C LEU A 71 0.68 11.83 -8.91
N ALA A 72 -0.63 11.66 -9.15
CA ALA A 72 -1.47 12.74 -9.67
C ALA A 72 -1.54 13.93 -8.71
N ALA A 73 -1.66 13.68 -7.39
CA ALA A 73 -1.66 14.71 -6.35
C ALA A 73 -0.33 15.48 -6.31
N PHE A 74 0.78 14.77 -6.46
CA PHE A 74 2.11 15.37 -6.50
C PHE A 74 2.29 16.28 -7.72
N VAL A 75 1.95 15.79 -8.92
CA VAL A 75 2.10 16.55 -10.19
C VAL A 75 1.16 17.75 -10.22
N SER A 76 -0.08 17.59 -9.81
CA SER A 76 -1.09 18.66 -9.79
C SER A 76 -0.99 19.58 -8.59
N ARG A 77 -0.18 19.25 -7.59
CA ARG A 77 -0.07 19.96 -6.29
C ARG A 77 -1.43 20.13 -5.59
N SER A 78 -2.32 19.17 -5.75
CA SER A 78 -3.70 19.24 -5.26
C SER A 78 -3.84 18.59 -3.89
N LEU A 79 -4.15 19.41 -2.86
CA LEU A 79 -4.46 18.90 -1.52
C LEU A 79 -5.67 17.95 -1.54
N ALA A 80 -6.69 18.23 -2.36
CA ALA A 80 -7.87 17.39 -2.46
C ALA A 80 -7.52 15.97 -2.92
N LEU A 81 -6.58 15.82 -3.86
CA LEU A 81 -6.13 14.50 -4.31
C LEU A 81 -5.33 13.77 -3.23
N PHE A 82 -4.54 14.47 -2.39
CA PHE A 82 -3.87 13.84 -1.23
C PHE A 82 -4.89 13.34 -0.19
N VAL A 83 -6.00 14.06 0.02
CA VAL A 83 -7.08 13.61 0.90
C VAL A 83 -7.75 12.36 0.35
N VAL A 84 -8.09 12.34 -0.94
CA VAL A 84 -8.68 11.16 -1.60
C VAL A 84 -7.72 9.97 -1.56
N GLU A 85 -6.44 10.20 -1.83
CA GLU A 85 -5.39 9.19 -1.76
C GLU A 85 -5.33 8.56 -0.37
N ALA A 86 -5.30 9.36 0.70
CA ALA A 86 -5.25 8.87 2.08
C ALA A 86 -6.48 8.01 2.44
N VAL A 87 -7.67 8.39 1.97
CA VAL A 87 -8.89 7.59 2.18
C VAL A 87 -8.82 6.28 1.43
N VAL A 88 -8.44 6.31 0.13
CA VAL A 88 -8.34 5.09 -0.69
C VAL A 88 -7.27 4.14 -0.16
N GLU A 89 -6.11 4.67 0.25
CA GLU A 89 -5.05 3.87 0.88
C GLU A 89 -5.53 3.25 2.20
N GLY A 90 -6.22 4.01 3.05
CA GLY A 90 -6.80 3.49 4.30
C GLY A 90 -7.75 2.31 4.07
N ILE A 91 -8.66 2.44 3.11
CA ILE A 91 -9.58 1.34 2.74
C ILE A 91 -8.80 0.13 2.22
N ALA A 92 -7.78 0.34 1.39
CA ALA A 92 -6.94 -0.73 0.87
C ALA A 92 -6.21 -1.49 1.99
N VAL A 93 -5.70 -0.76 2.98
CA VAL A 93 -5.04 -1.33 4.17
C VAL A 93 -6.03 -2.17 4.97
N CYS A 94 -7.28 -1.72 5.16
CA CYS A 94 -8.31 -2.50 5.84
C CYS A 94 -8.56 -3.86 5.15
N PHE A 95 -8.60 -3.89 3.81
CA PHE A 95 -8.76 -5.15 3.08
C PHE A 95 -7.53 -6.07 3.16
N THR A 96 -6.35 -5.56 3.45
CA THR A 96 -5.14 -6.39 3.65
C THR A 96 -4.96 -6.81 5.09
N SER A 97 -5.41 -6.00 6.04
CA SER A 97 -5.32 -6.25 7.48
C SER A 97 -6.11 -7.52 7.82
N GLY A 98 -5.47 -8.47 8.48
CA GLY A 98 -6.09 -9.74 8.84
C GLY A 98 -6.38 -10.71 7.67
N THR A 99 -6.83 -10.22 6.51
CA THR A 99 -7.19 -11.05 5.35
C THR A 99 -6.00 -11.89 4.87
N GLY A 100 -4.80 -11.31 4.82
CA GLY A 100 -3.59 -12.03 4.42
C GLY A 100 -3.27 -13.19 5.35
N SER A 101 -3.37 -12.97 6.64
CA SER A 101 -3.16 -14.00 7.66
C SER A 101 -4.23 -15.09 7.61
N ALA A 102 -5.50 -14.70 7.50
CA ALA A 102 -6.62 -15.64 7.39
C ALA A 102 -6.51 -16.49 6.09
N TYR A 103 -6.13 -15.88 4.97
CA TYR A 103 -5.88 -16.59 3.72
C TYR A 103 -4.77 -17.62 3.83
N LEU A 104 -3.63 -17.26 4.45
CA LEU A 104 -2.52 -18.19 4.65
C LEU A 104 -2.93 -19.32 5.60
N TYR A 105 -3.70 -19.01 6.65
CA TYR A 105 -4.19 -20.03 7.57
C TYR A 105 -5.16 -21.01 6.87
N ALA A 106 -6.06 -20.50 6.04
CA ALA A 106 -6.98 -21.33 5.27
C ALA A 106 -6.27 -22.27 4.27
N LEU A 107 -5.12 -21.82 3.68
CA LEU A 107 -4.38 -22.62 2.71
C LEU A 107 -3.43 -23.66 3.35
N TYR A 108 -2.80 -23.32 4.47
CA TYR A 108 -1.70 -24.11 5.03
C TYR A 108 -1.99 -24.75 6.40
N GLY A 109 -3.15 -24.39 7.02
CA GLY A 109 -3.53 -24.88 8.33
C GLY A 109 -2.58 -24.42 9.44
N GLU A 110 -2.82 -24.90 10.67
CA GLU A 110 -2.09 -24.51 11.86
C GLU A 110 -0.57 -24.76 11.76
N ASN A 111 -0.19 -25.92 11.24
CA ASN A 111 1.22 -26.33 11.17
C ASN A 111 2.05 -25.58 10.12
N GLY A 112 1.41 -25.06 9.05
CA GLY A 112 2.11 -24.36 7.96
C GLY A 112 2.02 -22.84 8.05
N TYR A 113 1.03 -22.32 8.75
CA TYR A 113 0.71 -20.90 8.83
C TYR A 113 1.89 -20.03 9.31
N LEU A 114 2.50 -20.41 10.45
CA LEU A 114 3.58 -19.62 11.05
C LEU A 114 4.78 -19.48 10.11
N ALA A 115 5.22 -20.58 9.49
CA ALA A 115 6.35 -20.56 8.55
C ALA A 115 6.03 -19.70 7.32
N LYS A 116 4.82 -19.81 6.75
CA LYS A 116 4.41 -19.04 5.57
C LYS A 116 4.23 -17.56 5.86
N THR A 117 3.68 -17.22 7.03
CA THR A 117 3.57 -15.83 7.48
C THR A 117 4.94 -15.21 7.71
N ALA A 118 5.88 -15.93 8.33
CA ALA A 118 7.25 -15.48 8.50
C ALA A 118 7.95 -15.26 7.15
N HIS A 119 7.80 -16.20 6.19
CA HIS A 119 8.33 -16.01 4.84
C HIS A 119 7.75 -14.80 4.13
N ALA A 120 6.43 -14.62 4.18
CA ALA A 120 5.77 -13.46 3.56
C ALA A 120 6.24 -12.14 4.20
N GLY A 121 6.38 -12.10 5.52
CA GLY A 121 6.94 -10.97 6.26
C GLY A 121 8.39 -10.66 5.85
N ASN A 122 9.25 -11.67 5.78
CA ASN A 122 10.64 -11.52 5.36
C ASN A 122 10.76 -10.97 3.93
N PHE A 123 9.93 -11.47 2.98
CA PHE A 123 9.90 -10.91 1.62
C PHE A 123 9.41 -9.46 1.61
N GLY A 124 8.43 -9.11 2.46
CA GLY A 124 7.97 -7.73 2.62
C GLY A 124 9.11 -6.83 3.13
N THR A 125 9.79 -7.25 4.19
CA THR A 125 10.93 -6.52 4.77
C THR A 125 12.09 -6.40 3.78
N ALA A 126 12.44 -7.47 3.06
CA ALA A 126 13.48 -7.42 2.04
C ALA A 126 13.11 -6.42 0.92
N GLY A 127 11.86 -6.43 0.46
CA GLY A 127 11.35 -5.46 -0.51
C GLY A 127 11.46 -4.02 -0.01
N PHE A 128 11.13 -3.77 1.25
CA PHE A 128 11.27 -2.45 1.88
C PHE A 128 12.73 -2.01 1.95
N ILE A 129 13.65 -2.88 2.36
CA ILE A 129 15.09 -2.58 2.39
C ILE A 129 15.60 -2.27 0.99
N ILE A 130 15.26 -3.08 -0.01
CA ILE A 130 15.65 -2.87 -1.42
C ILE A 130 15.13 -1.51 -1.91
N SER A 131 13.87 -1.18 -1.64
CA SER A 131 13.29 0.10 -2.06
C SER A 131 13.95 1.29 -1.38
N THR A 132 14.32 1.16 -0.10
CA THR A 132 15.01 2.20 0.67
C THR A 132 16.43 2.45 0.14
N VAL A 133 17.16 1.37 -0.19
CA VAL A 133 18.51 1.49 -0.79
C VAL A 133 18.41 2.06 -2.21
N ALA A 134 17.46 1.59 -3.01
CA ALA A 134 17.27 2.05 -4.39
C ALA A 134 16.78 3.51 -4.47
N TYR A 135 16.12 4.02 -3.40
CA TYR A 135 15.62 5.40 -3.35
C TYR A 135 16.66 6.42 -3.78
N ALA A 136 17.85 6.38 -3.18
CA ALA A 136 18.89 7.38 -3.44
C ALA A 136 19.33 7.39 -4.92
N GLY A 137 19.44 6.21 -5.53
CA GLY A 137 19.78 6.06 -6.95
C GLY A 137 18.67 6.58 -7.87
N ILE A 138 17.43 6.16 -7.63
CA ILE A 138 16.27 6.56 -8.44
C ILE A 138 16.04 8.07 -8.33
N TYR A 139 16.09 8.60 -7.09
CA TYR A 139 15.89 10.03 -6.84
C TYR A 139 16.95 10.88 -7.54
N LYS A 140 18.22 10.44 -7.53
CA LYS A 140 19.32 11.15 -8.19
C LYS A 140 19.16 11.20 -9.71
N ILE A 141 18.60 10.17 -10.33
CA ILE A 141 18.48 10.04 -11.79
C ILE A 141 17.19 10.69 -12.31
N SER A 142 16.07 10.45 -11.63
CA SER A 142 14.72 10.76 -12.14
C SER A 142 13.90 11.68 -11.23
N GLY A 143 14.49 12.17 -10.13
CA GLY A 143 13.81 13.03 -9.19
C GLY A 143 12.64 12.33 -8.45
N MET A 144 11.79 13.15 -7.83
CA MET A 144 10.64 12.63 -7.05
C MET A 144 9.56 12.02 -7.95
N GLU A 145 9.31 12.60 -9.12
CA GLU A 145 8.34 12.06 -10.08
C GLU A 145 8.72 10.65 -10.54
N GLY A 146 10.00 10.43 -10.90
CA GLY A 146 10.50 9.12 -11.28
C GLY A 146 10.37 8.08 -10.16
N LEU A 147 10.57 8.50 -8.91
CA LEU A 147 10.38 7.65 -7.74
C LEU A 147 8.92 7.22 -7.58
N LEU A 148 7.98 8.15 -7.74
CA LEU A 148 6.56 7.87 -7.67
C LEU A 148 6.08 6.99 -8.83
N ILE A 149 6.56 7.24 -10.06
CA ILE A 149 6.29 6.40 -11.23
C ILE A 149 6.78 4.96 -10.97
N THR A 150 8.00 4.80 -10.47
CA THR A 150 8.55 3.47 -10.12
C THR A 150 7.67 2.75 -9.10
N THR A 151 7.15 3.48 -8.12
CA THR A 151 6.22 2.93 -7.12
C THR A 151 4.91 2.48 -7.77
N VAL A 152 4.34 3.27 -8.68
CA VAL A 152 3.12 2.91 -9.42
C VAL A 152 3.35 1.65 -10.25
N VAL A 153 4.47 1.55 -10.97
CA VAL A 153 4.83 0.38 -11.78
C VAL A 153 4.99 -0.87 -10.92
N ALA A 154 5.66 -0.75 -9.75
CA ALA A 154 5.80 -1.87 -8.82
C ALA A 154 4.44 -2.35 -8.27
N ASN A 155 3.52 -1.42 -7.99
CA ASN A 155 2.16 -1.77 -7.55
C ASN A 155 1.31 -2.34 -8.70
N ALA A 156 1.49 -1.90 -9.94
CA ALA A 156 0.87 -2.52 -11.11
C ALA A 156 1.31 -3.98 -11.27
N ALA A 157 2.61 -4.26 -11.09
CA ALA A 157 3.12 -5.63 -11.09
C ALA A 157 2.54 -6.46 -9.93
N ALA A 158 2.43 -5.88 -8.73
CA ALA A 158 1.79 -6.54 -7.59
C ALA A 158 0.32 -6.87 -7.86
N PHE A 159 -0.41 -5.93 -8.47
CA PHE A 159 -1.80 -6.14 -8.90
C PHE A 159 -1.90 -7.28 -9.92
N ALA A 160 -1.06 -7.28 -10.96
CA ALA A 160 -1.03 -8.37 -11.94
C ALA A 160 -0.74 -9.73 -11.28
N CYS A 161 0.22 -9.79 -10.33
CA CYS A 161 0.52 -11.00 -9.58
C CYS A 161 -0.64 -11.47 -8.70
N SER A 162 -1.54 -10.59 -8.26
CA SER A 162 -2.66 -10.97 -7.40
C SER A 162 -3.66 -11.92 -8.07
N PHE A 163 -3.75 -11.92 -9.39
CA PHE A 163 -4.59 -12.86 -10.13
C PHE A 163 -4.12 -14.32 -10.05
N PHE A 164 -2.84 -14.55 -9.76
CA PHE A 164 -2.26 -15.87 -9.56
C PHE A 164 -2.46 -16.43 -8.14
N LEU A 165 -3.16 -15.71 -7.26
CA LEU A 165 -3.50 -16.22 -5.95
C LEU A 165 -4.38 -17.48 -6.09
N ARG A 166 -4.04 -18.51 -5.32
CA ARG A 166 -4.77 -19.77 -5.32
C ARG A 166 -6.15 -19.57 -4.68
N SER A 167 -7.17 -20.15 -5.30
CA SER A 167 -8.54 -20.21 -4.75
C SER A 167 -8.67 -21.30 -3.70
#